data_c40bf3c35a91ab8365aaba892973d1d9
#
_entry.id   c40bf3c35a91ab8365aaba892973d1d9
#
_cell.length_a   1.000
_cell.length_b   1.000
_cell.length_c   1.000
_cell.angle_alpha   90.00
_cell.angle_beta   90.00
_cell.angle_gamma   90.00
#
_symmetry.space_group_name_H-M   'P 1'
#
loop_
_entity.id
_entity.type
_entity.pdbx_description
1 polymer ?
#
loop_
_entity_poly.entity_id
_entity_poly.type
_entity_poly.pdbx_seq_one_letter_code
_entity_poly.pdbx_strand_id
1 'polypeptide(L)'
;DRGYESYDLIFHCVLRNFSYVFRVKAPSSPKSILSSYCKELPDDQDEFDVTIRRFFTDKYTNIMKKQSTVYHYMNPNKNIPHFKPLLDSSNLAYLSFRVLKLKVDENSYEYVITNLPFSFDLEDIKACYHWRWGAEISFRYLKHAAGLLYFHSRKPDFLKQEIYASLVIYNFGIFLANKASEENKRKNRRPDNKYRYEVDFSTALSIARDYFLRPPEDDINIIKILTRFV
;
A
#
# COMPACT_ATOMS: atom_id res chain seq x y z
N ASP A 1 4.24 -2.57 2.40
CA ASP A 1 4.65 -3.80 3.04
C ASP A 1 6.08 -3.64 3.59
N ARG A 2 6.36 -4.25 4.75
CA ARG A 2 7.70 -4.21 5.39
C ARG A 2 8.81 -4.84 4.53
N GLY A 3 8.46 -5.58 3.50
CA GLY A 3 9.40 -6.15 2.53
C GLY A 3 10.10 -5.13 1.64
N TYR A 4 9.56 -3.93 1.54
CA TYR A 4 10.11 -2.83 0.73
C TYR A 4 11.03 -1.89 1.51
N GLU A 5 11.40 -2.23 2.74
CA GLU A 5 12.27 -1.43 3.61
C GLU A 5 13.72 -1.49 3.12
N SER A 6 14.06 -0.63 2.15
CA SER A 6 15.37 -0.59 1.50
C SER A 6 15.71 0.83 1.03
N TYR A 7 16.94 1.28 1.32
CA TYR A 7 17.44 2.54 0.77
C TYR A 7 17.53 2.52 -0.76
N ASP A 8 17.89 1.37 -1.36
CA ASP A 8 17.97 1.27 -2.81
C ASP A 8 16.63 1.53 -3.49
N LEU A 9 15.53 1.03 -2.90
CA LEU A 9 14.20 1.32 -3.40
C LEU A 9 13.82 2.80 -3.23
N ILE A 10 14.22 3.43 -2.12
CA ILE A 10 14.01 4.87 -1.93
C ILE A 10 14.78 5.65 -3.00
N PHE A 11 16.06 5.30 -3.24
CA PHE A 11 16.85 5.91 -4.30
C PHE A 11 16.25 5.70 -5.68
N HIS A 12 15.71 4.51 -5.96
CA HIS A 12 14.99 4.25 -7.20
C HIS A 12 13.79 5.20 -7.37
N CYS A 13 12.99 5.37 -6.31
CA CYS A 13 11.87 6.31 -6.35
C CYS A 13 12.34 7.75 -6.60
N VAL A 14 13.43 8.18 -5.95
CA VAL A 14 14.00 9.53 -6.15
C VAL A 14 14.48 9.71 -7.59
N LEU A 15 15.22 8.75 -8.16
CA LEU A 15 15.69 8.80 -9.55
C LEU A 15 14.54 8.88 -10.56
N ARG A 16 13.40 8.26 -10.25
CA ARG A 16 12.22 8.23 -11.13
C ARG A 16 11.21 9.33 -10.80
N ASN A 17 11.53 10.18 -9.82
CA ASN A 17 10.60 11.20 -9.31
C ASN A 17 9.23 10.61 -8.90
N PHE A 18 9.25 9.41 -8.29
CA PHE A 18 8.05 8.77 -7.77
C PHE A 18 7.76 9.21 -6.35
N SER A 19 6.50 9.47 -6.06
CA SER A 19 6.01 9.56 -4.69
C SER A 19 5.89 8.17 -4.08
N TYR A 20 6.21 8.05 -2.77
CA TYR A 20 6.12 6.78 -2.08
C TYR A 20 5.60 6.94 -0.66
N VAL A 21 4.95 5.89 -0.17
CA VAL A 21 4.55 5.69 1.22
C VAL A 21 4.93 4.24 1.58
N PHE A 22 6.00 4.06 2.36
CA PHE A 22 6.51 2.74 2.72
C PHE A 22 6.35 2.48 4.20
N ARG A 23 5.76 1.33 4.54
CA ARG A 23 5.79 0.83 5.91
C ARG A 23 7.19 0.31 6.24
N VAL A 24 7.69 0.70 7.40
CA VAL A 24 8.99 0.28 7.92
C VAL A 24 8.84 -0.32 9.32
N LYS A 25 9.87 -1.00 9.78
CA LYS A 25 9.91 -1.52 11.16
C LYS A 25 10.14 -0.38 12.14
N ALA A 26 9.73 -0.61 13.40
CA ALA A 26 9.97 0.32 14.49
C ALA A 26 11.48 0.67 14.60
N PRO A 27 11.82 1.90 15.03
CA PRO A 27 13.22 2.31 15.23
C PRO A 27 14.00 1.40 16.16
N SER A 28 13.34 0.81 17.15
CA SER A 28 13.91 -0.15 18.10
C SER A 28 14.35 -1.49 17.46
N SER A 29 13.87 -1.80 16.25
CA SER A 29 14.27 -3.01 15.53
C SER A 29 15.63 -2.85 14.87
N PRO A 30 16.63 -3.72 15.15
CA PRO A 30 17.96 -3.62 14.54
C PRO A 30 17.98 -3.76 13.02
N LYS A 31 16.93 -4.35 12.45
CA LYS A 31 16.75 -4.53 11.00
C LYS A 31 15.95 -3.40 10.36
N SER A 32 15.59 -2.36 11.11
CA SER A 32 14.90 -1.19 10.58
C SER A 32 15.89 -0.21 9.97
N ILE A 33 15.52 0.40 8.85
CA ILE A 33 16.25 1.55 8.32
C ILE A 33 16.19 2.74 9.27
N LEU A 34 15.18 2.79 10.16
CA LEU A 34 15.04 3.83 11.17
C LEU A 34 15.95 3.61 12.39
N SER A 35 16.60 2.47 12.54
CA SER A 35 17.46 2.18 13.69
C SER A 35 18.59 3.18 13.87
N SER A 36 19.11 3.74 12.78
CA SER A 36 20.14 4.78 12.81
C SER A 36 19.64 6.17 13.22
N TYR A 37 18.33 6.36 13.30
CA TYR A 37 17.68 7.64 13.61
C TYR A 37 16.95 7.63 14.96
N CYS A 38 17.04 6.54 15.76
CA CYS A 38 16.31 6.41 17.04
C CYS A 38 16.46 7.60 17.97
N LYS A 39 17.64 8.24 17.99
CA LYS A 39 17.89 9.40 18.87
C LYS A 39 17.28 10.72 18.38
N GLU A 40 16.81 10.75 17.15
CA GLU A 40 16.26 11.92 16.50
C GLU A 40 14.73 11.86 16.37
N LEU A 41 14.17 10.66 16.58
CA LEU A 41 12.74 10.45 16.50
C LEU A 41 12.13 10.58 17.89
N PRO A 42 11.01 11.35 18.07
CA PRO A 42 10.31 11.51 19.33
C PRO A 42 9.41 10.28 19.58
N ASP A 43 10.02 9.11 19.80
CA ASP A 43 9.33 7.82 19.87
C ASP A 43 8.51 7.64 21.15
N ASP A 44 8.65 8.56 22.12
CA ASP A 44 7.84 8.71 23.31
C ASP A 44 6.45 9.30 23.03
N GLN A 45 6.27 9.99 21.90
CA GLN A 45 4.95 10.49 21.48
C GLN A 45 4.11 9.38 20.86
N ASP A 46 2.79 9.48 21.06
CA ASP A 46 1.82 8.55 20.44
C ASP A 46 1.87 8.61 18.91
N GLU A 47 1.95 9.82 18.37
CA GLU A 47 2.07 10.07 16.93
C GLU A 47 3.08 11.19 16.65
N PHE A 48 3.80 11.09 15.56
CA PHE A 48 4.69 12.15 15.10
C PHE A 48 4.87 12.13 13.58
N ASP A 49 5.35 13.27 13.08
CA ASP A 49 5.74 13.50 11.69
C ASP A 49 7.01 14.34 11.66
N VAL A 50 8.13 13.71 11.37
CA VAL A 50 9.46 14.34 11.44
C VAL A 50 10.18 14.17 10.12
N THR A 51 10.84 15.22 9.64
CA THR A 51 11.68 15.15 8.44
C THR A 51 13.12 14.79 8.80
N ILE A 52 13.60 13.71 8.22
CA ILE A 52 15.00 13.32 8.24
C ILE A 52 15.70 13.84 6.99
N ARG A 53 16.86 14.46 7.16
CA ARG A 53 17.71 14.96 6.07
C ARG A 53 19.09 14.41 6.22
N ARG A 54 19.66 13.77 5.18
CA ARG A 54 20.97 13.13 5.23
C ARG A 54 21.70 13.23 3.91
N PHE A 55 23.01 13.32 4.01
CA PHE A 55 23.91 13.04 2.90
C PHE A 55 24.37 11.60 2.97
N PHE A 56 24.13 10.85 1.92
CA PHE A 56 24.55 9.47 1.78
C PHE A 56 25.86 9.41 1.00
N THR A 57 26.78 8.55 1.42
CA THR A 57 28.09 8.41 0.78
C THR A 57 28.60 6.97 0.91
N ASP A 58 29.33 6.50 -0.09
CA ASP A 58 30.11 5.24 -0.03
C ASP A 58 31.58 5.46 0.36
N LYS A 59 32.01 6.74 0.49
CA LYS A 59 33.36 7.13 0.96
C LYS A 59 33.27 7.82 2.32
N TYR A 60 33.53 7.07 3.37
CA TYR A 60 33.29 7.52 4.75
C TYR A 60 34.58 7.95 5.43
N THR A 61 34.75 9.25 5.60
CA THR A 61 35.90 9.85 6.30
C THR A 61 35.73 9.82 7.84
N ASN A 62 36.83 9.98 8.59
CA ASN A 62 36.77 10.04 10.06
C ASN A 62 35.95 11.26 10.58
N ILE A 63 35.88 12.35 9.79
CA ILE A 63 35.05 13.51 10.12
C ILE A 63 33.57 13.15 9.97
N MET A 64 33.19 12.52 8.88
CA MET A 64 31.81 12.08 8.62
C MET A 64 31.32 11.08 9.67
N LYS A 65 32.20 10.18 10.17
CA LYS A 65 31.87 9.23 11.24
C LYS A 65 31.41 9.92 12.53
N LYS A 66 31.98 11.07 12.85
CA LYS A 66 31.60 11.88 14.03
C LYS A 66 30.29 12.65 13.85
N GLN A 67 29.81 12.78 12.62
CA GLN A 67 28.61 13.54 12.22
C GLN A 67 27.53 12.62 11.66
N SER A 68 27.20 11.57 12.39
CA SER A 68 26.19 10.58 11.97
C SER A 68 24.78 11.17 11.79
N THR A 69 24.51 12.32 12.40
CA THR A 69 23.25 13.07 12.19
C THR A 69 23.21 13.84 10.86
N VAL A 70 24.34 13.93 10.15
CA VAL A 70 24.45 14.61 8.85
C VAL A 70 24.73 13.60 7.75
N TYR A 71 25.59 12.62 8.01
CA TYR A 71 26.08 11.67 7.01
C TYR A 71 25.64 10.25 7.32
N HIS A 72 25.24 9.53 6.28
CA HIS A 72 24.91 8.11 6.34
C HIS A 72 25.81 7.32 5.39
N TYR A 73 26.49 6.30 5.94
CA TYR A 73 27.38 5.46 5.15
C TYR A 73 26.65 4.33 4.44
N MET A 74 26.87 4.25 3.14
CA MET A 74 26.39 3.16 2.29
C MET A 74 27.55 2.22 1.97
N ASN A 75 27.45 0.96 2.40
CA ASN A 75 28.48 -0.03 2.13
C ASN A 75 28.58 -0.31 0.63
N PRO A 76 29.71 -0.03 -0.04
CA PRO A 76 29.88 -0.20 -1.47
C PRO A 76 29.83 -1.66 -1.94
N ASN A 77 30.02 -2.62 -1.03
CA ASN A 77 29.93 -4.05 -1.32
C ASN A 77 28.47 -4.56 -1.37
N LYS A 78 27.50 -3.75 -0.94
CA LYS A 78 26.09 -4.07 -1.12
C LYS A 78 25.65 -3.72 -2.53
N ASN A 79 24.82 -4.57 -3.11
CA ASN A 79 24.18 -4.27 -4.40
C ASN A 79 23.13 -3.18 -4.22
N ILE A 80 23.49 -1.93 -4.51
CA ILE A 80 22.64 -0.73 -4.42
C ILE A 80 22.78 0.04 -5.74
N PRO A 81 22.22 -0.47 -6.83
CA PRO A 81 22.41 0.08 -8.17
C PRO A 81 21.86 1.50 -8.34
N HIS A 82 20.82 1.87 -7.59
CA HIS A 82 20.16 3.17 -7.73
C HIS A 82 20.83 4.29 -6.89
N PHE A 83 21.80 3.96 -6.07
CA PHE A 83 22.52 4.94 -5.25
C PHE A 83 23.57 5.72 -6.04
N LYS A 84 24.41 5.01 -6.81
CA LYS A 84 25.54 5.62 -7.53
C LYS A 84 25.13 6.77 -8.48
N PRO A 85 24.03 6.66 -9.23
CA PRO A 85 23.61 7.75 -10.13
C PRO A 85 23.18 9.04 -9.42
N LEU A 86 22.92 8.98 -8.08
CA LEU A 86 22.54 10.14 -7.27
C LEU A 86 23.73 10.89 -6.66
N LEU A 87 24.93 10.32 -6.76
CA LEU A 87 26.13 10.93 -6.21
C LEU A 87 26.53 12.17 -7.00
N ASP A 88 26.80 13.25 -6.30
CA ASP A 88 27.37 14.47 -6.85
C ASP A 88 28.90 14.38 -7.03
N SER A 89 29.53 15.49 -7.45
CA SER A 89 30.99 15.60 -7.63
C SER A 89 31.79 15.39 -6.33
N SER A 90 31.14 15.61 -5.19
CA SER A 90 31.70 15.40 -3.84
C SER A 90 31.46 13.99 -3.31
N ASN A 91 30.90 13.10 -4.11
CA ASN A 91 30.50 11.74 -3.75
C ASN A 91 29.44 11.70 -2.64
N LEU A 92 28.50 12.64 -2.69
CA LEU A 92 27.38 12.78 -1.76
C LEU A 92 26.05 12.70 -2.51
N ALA A 93 25.08 11.97 -1.95
CA ALA A 93 23.70 11.99 -2.41
C ALA A 93 22.82 12.54 -1.27
N TYR A 94 22.11 13.62 -1.52
CA TYR A 94 21.19 14.20 -0.55
C TYR A 94 19.84 13.48 -0.60
N LEU A 95 19.34 13.08 0.56
CA LEU A 95 18.01 12.51 0.73
C LEU A 95 17.27 13.20 1.85
N SER A 96 16.03 13.58 1.57
CA SER A 96 15.07 14.10 2.54
C SER A 96 13.82 13.26 2.49
N PHE A 97 13.35 12.79 3.63
CA PHE A 97 12.10 12.02 3.76
C PHE A 97 11.44 12.27 5.12
N ARG A 98 10.14 12.14 5.15
CA ARG A 98 9.36 12.21 6.38
C ARG A 98 9.29 10.83 7.02
N VAL A 99 9.34 10.78 8.32
CA VAL A 99 9.11 9.61 9.16
C VAL A 99 7.88 9.90 10.00
N LEU A 100 6.87 9.06 9.89
CA LEU A 100 5.64 9.18 10.63
C LEU A 100 5.46 7.95 11.54
N LYS A 101 5.01 8.19 12.76
CA LYS A 101 4.47 7.18 13.66
C LYS A 101 2.97 7.34 13.69
N LEU A 102 2.26 6.28 13.31
CA LEU A 102 0.80 6.26 13.19
C LEU A 102 0.23 5.35 14.26
N LYS A 103 -0.71 5.84 15.04
CA LYS A 103 -1.47 5.02 15.98
C LYS A 103 -2.54 4.24 15.22
N VAL A 104 -2.49 2.93 15.32
CA VAL A 104 -3.48 2.03 14.67
C VAL A 104 -4.54 1.61 15.67
N ASP A 105 -4.11 1.21 16.88
CA ASP A 105 -4.97 0.82 18.00
C ASP A 105 -4.39 1.37 19.30
N GLU A 106 -5.03 1.12 20.44
CA GLU A 106 -4.60 1.62 21.76
C GLU A 106 -3.13 1.32 22.07
N ASN A 107 -2.62 0.14 21.66
CA ASN A 107 -1.26 -0.32 21.91
C ASN A 107 -0.48 -0.68 20.64
N SER A 108 -0.97 -0.30 19.47
CA SER A 108 -0.39 -0.68 18.18
C SER A 108 0.00 0.54 17.36
N TYR A 109 1.27 0.57 16.96
CA TYR A 109 1.82 1.65 16.16
C TYR A 109 2.43 1.12 14.87
N GLU A 110 2.35 1.94 13.84
CA GLU A 110 3.02 1.69 12.57
C GLU A 110 3.93 2.85 12.21
N TYR A 111 5.07 2.52 11.61
CA TYR A 111 6.01 3.50 11.13
C TYR A 111 5.99 3.54 9.61
N VAL A 112 5.94 4.74 9.08
CA VAL A 112 5.86 5.00 7.65
C VAL A 112 6.94 5.99 7.26
N ILE A 113 7.55 5.80 6.10
CA ILE A 113 8.43 6.78 5.46
C ILE A 113 7.82 7.24 4.14
N THR A 114 7.96 8.53 3.84
CA THR A 114 7.40 9.13 2.63
C THR A 114 8.20 10.34 2.16
N ASN A 115 8.13 10.63 0.85
CA ASN A 115 8.59 11.88 0.26
C ASN A 115 7.45 12.83 -0.09
N LEU A 116 6.22 12.49 0.29
CA LEU A 116 5.08 13.36 0.07
C LEU A 116 5.26 14.71 0.79
N PRO A 117 4.84 15.83 0.20
CA PRO A 117 4.95 17.14 0.82
C PRO A 117 4.06 17.25 2.05
N PHE A 118 4.30 18.25 2.90
CA PHE A 118 3.51 18.52 4.12
C PHE A 118 2.05 18.93 3.84
N SER A 119 1.70 19.23 2.58
CA SER A 119 0.29 19.38 2.19
C SER A 119 -0.53 18.10 2.37
N PHE A 120 0.14 16.93 2.42
CA PHE A 120 -0.45 15.67 2.89
C PHE A 120 -0.15 15.58 4.40
N ASP A 121 -1.15 15.80 5.20
CA ASP A 121 -1.04 15.72 6.65
C ASP A 121 -0.99 14.27 7.16
N LEU A 122 -0.95 14.09 8.47
CA LEU A 122 -0.88 12.77 9.08
C LEU A 122 -2.13 11.92 8.79
N GLU A 123 -3.30 12.54 8.75
CA GLU A 123 -4.56 11.85 8.45
C GLU A 123 -4.63 11.43 6.97
N ASP A 124 -4.13 12.24 6.06
CA ASP A 124 -4.01 11.88 4.64
C ASP A 124 -3.09 10.67 4.45
N ILE A 125 -1.95 10.64 5.17
CA ILE A 125 -1.03 9.50 5.10
C ILE A 125 -1.65 8.24 5.72
N LYS A 126 -2.39 8.37 6.82
CA LYS A 126 -3.18 7.25 7.39
C LYS A 126 -4.18 6.72 6.38
N ALA A 127 -4.93 7.59 5.71
CA ALA A 127 -5.90 7.22 4.69
C ALA A 127 -5.23 6.49 3.51
N CYS A 128 -4.13 7.04 2.98
CA CYS A 128 -3.33 6.39 1.94
C CYS A 128 -2.83 5.01 2.38
N TYR A 129 -2.36 4.90 3.62
CA TYR A 129 -1.89 3.64 4.16
C TYR A 129 -3.04 2.63 4.35
N HIS A 130 -4.20 3.09 4.79
CA HIS A 130 -5.39 2.25 4.94
C HIS A 130 -5.85 1.64 3.59
N TRP A 131 -5.75 2.38 2.49
CA TRP A 131 -6.07 1.85 1.15
C TRP A 131 -5.22 0.65 0.74
N ARG A 132 -4.01 0.50 1.29
CA ARG A 132 -3.18 -0.69 1.09
C ARG A 132 -3.88 -1.99 1.55
N TRP A 133 -4.67 -1.92 2.62
CA TRP A 133 -5.47 -3.07 3.08
C TRP A 133 -6.48 -3.52 2.04
N GLY A 134 -7.02 -2.60 1.27
CA GLY A 134 -7.89 -2.91 0.14
C GLY A 134 -7.22 -3.83 -0.87
N ALA A 135 -5.91 -3.65 -1.14
CA ALA A 135 -5.16 -4.53 -2.03
C ALA A 135 -5.02 -5.95 -1.47
N GLU A 136 -4.76 -6.12 -0.17
CA GLU A 136 -4.67 -7.44 0.47
C GLU A 136 -6.02 -8.17 0.44
N ILE A 137 -7.11 -7.45 0.71
CA ILE A 137 -8.47 -7.96 0.60
C ILE A 137 -8.76 -8.37 -0.85
N SER A 138 -8.39 -7.52 -1.83
CA SER A 138 -8.53 -7.80 -3.25
C SER A 138 -7.80 -9.08 -3.66
N PHE A 139 -6.55 -9.26 -3.22
CA PHE A 139 -5.81 -10.50 -3.48
C PHE A 139 -6.47 -11.73 -2.86
N ARG A 140 -7.05 -11.61 -1.68
CA ARG A 140 -7.79 -12.70 -1.04
C ARG A 140 -9.02 -13.07 -1.85
N TYR A 141 -9.79 -12.11 -2.31
CA TYR A 141 -10.96 -12.34 -3.16
C TYR A 141 -10.58 -12.93 -4.52
N LEU A 142 -9.52 -12.43 -5.16
CA LEU A 142 -9.00 -12.97 -6.40
C LEU A 142 -8.59 -14.44 -6.24
N LYS A 143 -7.87 -14.78 -5.19
CA LYS A 143 -7.41 -16.14 -4.93
C LYS A 143 -8.56 -17.10 -4.66
N HIS A 144 -9.47 -16.73 -3.77
CA HIS A 144 -10.48 -17.65 -3.24
C HIS A 144 -11.83 -17.53 -3.97
N ALA A 145 -12.38 -16.32 -4.07
CA ALA A 145 -13.71 -16.13 -4.63
C ALA A 145 -13.72 -16.10 -6.17
N ALA A 146 -12.69 -15.51 -6.80
CA ALA A 146 -12.55 -15.53 -8.25
C ALA A 146 -11.86 -16.79 -8.79
N GLY A 147 -11.33 -17.66 -7.93
CA GLY A 147 -10.83 -18.98 -8.30
C GLY A 147 -9.40 -19.02 -8.85
N LEU A 148 -8.59 -17.97 -8.67
CA LEU A 148 -7.20 -17.92 -9.16
C LEU A 148 -6.23 -18.90 -8.47
N LEU A 149 -6.68 -19.70 -7.52
CA LEU A 149 -5.89 -20.80 -6.94
C LEU A 149 -6.03 -22.13 -7.68
N TYR A 150 -7.06 -22.29 -8.50
CA TYR A 150 -7.41 -23.54 -9.12
C TYR A 150 -7.54 -23.36 -10.63
N PHE A 151 -6.48 -23.76 -11.34
CA PHE A 151 -6.46 -23.73 -12.78
C PHE A 151 -6.78 -25.11 -13.35
N HIS A 152 -7.59 -25.14 -14.41
CA HIS A 152 -7.99 -26.39 -15.08
C HIS A 152 -6.97 -26.82 -16.13
N SER A 153 -6.24 -25.86 -16.69
CA SER A 153 -5.26 -26.13 -17.74
C SER A 153 -3.83 -26.01 -17.25
N ARG A 154 -2.93 -26.78 -17.88
CA ARG A 154 -1.48 -26.66 -17.71
C ARG A 154 -0.81 -25.94 -18.90
N LYS A 155 -1.53 -25.69 -19.99
CA LYS A 155 -0.99 -24.98 -21.16
C LYS A 155 -0.97 -23.46 -20.91
N PRO A 156 0.16 -22.77 -21.17
CA PRO A 156 0.31 -21.37 -20.85
C PRO A 156 -0.79 -20.45 -21.39
N ASP A 157 -1.25 -20.70 -22.62
CA ASP A 157 -2.24 -19.83 -23.25
C ASP A 157 -3.65 -20.01 -22.63
N PHE A 158 -4.04 -21.23 -22.33
CA PHE A 158 -5.29 -21.48 -21.61
C PHE A 158 -5.25 -20.98 -20.16
N LEU A 159 -4.07 -21.08 -19.50
CA LEU A 159 -3.86 -20.51 -18.18
C LEU A 159 -4.04 -18.98 -18.19
N LYS A 160 -3.51 -18.30 -19.19
CA LYS A 160 -3.73 -16.86 -19.39
C LYS A 160 -5.21 -16.53 -19.58
N GLN A 161 -5.93 -17.32 -20.38
CA GLN A 161 -7.37 -17.12 -20.59
C GLN A 161 -8.15 -17.27 -19.28
N GLU A 162 -7.87 -18.28 -18.46
CA GLU A 162 -8.50 -18.47 -17.15
C GLU A 162 -8.21 -17.30 -16.21
N ILE A 163 -6.96 -16.79 -16.19
CA ILE A 163 -6.58 -15.62 -15.40
C ILE A 163 -7.37 -14.39 -15.85
N TYR A 164 -7.39 -14.09 -17.15
CA TYR A 164 -8.12 -12.92 -17.65
C TYR A 164 -9.62 -13.03 -17.43
N ALA A 165 -10.22 -14.20 -17.61
CA ALA A 165 -11.64 -14.43 -17.34
C ALA A 165 -11.96 -14.16 -15.87
N SER A 166 -11.14 -14.67 -14.95
CA SER A 166 -11.29 -14.44 -13.51
C SER A 166 -11.14 -12.96 -13.15
N LEU A 167 -10.21 -12.23 -13.78
CA LEU A 167 -10.04 -10.79 -13.57
C LEU A 167 -11.23 -9.98 -14.09
N VAL A 168 -11.81 -10.36 -15.24
CA VAL A 168 -13.01 -9.71 -15.78
C VAL A 168 -14.19 -9.90 -14.84
N ILE A 169 -14.45 -11.14 -14.37
CA ILE A 169 -15.52 -11.41 -13.42
C ILE A 169 -15.31 -10.66 -12.10
N TYR A 170 -14.07 -10.62 -11.61
CA TYR A 170 -13.69 -9.89 -10.41
C TYR A 170 -13.98 -8.38 -10.53
N ASN A 171 -13.51 -7.75 -11.61
CA ASN A 171 -13.73 -6.32 -11.84
C ASN A 171 -15.22 -5.98 -12.01
N PHE A 172 -15.97 -6.85 -12.71
CA PHE A 172 -17.40 -6.68 -12.85
C PHE A 172 -18.13 -6.85 -11.51
N GLY A 173 -17.74 -7.83 -10.69
CA GLY A 173 -18.27 -8.01 -9.34
C GLY A 173 -18.04 -6.81 -8.43
N ILE A 174 -16.82 -6.21 -8.47
CA ILE A 174 -16.53 -4.96 -7.75
C ILE A 174 -17.42 -3.82 -8.23
N PHE A 175 -17.55 -3.65 -9.55
CA PHE A 175 -18.41 -2.62 -10.12
C PHE A 175 -19.86 -2.75 -9.63
N LEU A 176 -20.41 -3.95 -9.68
CA LEU A 176 -21.76 -4.25 -9.21
C LEU A 176 -21.94 -3.98 -7.71
N ALA A 177 -20.96 -4.44 -6.87
CA ALA A 177 -20.99 -4.23 -5.44
C ALA A 177 -20.95 -2.74 -5.07
N ASN A 178 -20.10 -1.95 -5.75
CA ASN A 178 -20.01 -0.51 -5.54
C ASN A 178 -21.33 0.19 -5.92
N LYS A 179 -21.93 -0.16 -7.07
CA LYS A 179 -23.22 0.39 -7.50
C LYS A 179 -24.35 0.05 -6.55
N ALA A 180 -24.43 -1.20 -6.08
CA ALA A 180 -25.44 -1.60 -5.10
C ALA A 180 -25.26 -0.87 -3.76
N SER A 181 -24.00 -0.67 -3.31
CA SER A 181 -23.70 0.10 -2.10
C SER A 181 -24.08 1.57 -2.24
N GLU A 182 -23.86 2.20 -3.40
CA GLU A 182 -24.29 3.58 -3.67
C GLU A 182 -25.81 3.71 -3.62
N GLU A 183 -26.55 2.77 -4.23
CA GLU A 183 -28.02 2.77 -4.19
C GLU A 183 -28.56 2.57 -2.77
N ASN A 184 -27.94 1.70 -1.99
CA ASN A 184 -28.32 1.48 -0.59
C ASN A 184 -28.08 2.72 0.27
N LYS A 185 -26.95 3.39 0.12
CA LYS A 185 -26.67 4.66 0.81
C LYS A 185 -27.72 5.73 0.48
N ARG A 186 -28.23 5.74 -0.75
CA ARG A 186 -29.32 6.66 -1.16
C ARG A 186 -30.66 6.32 -0.51
N LYS A 187 -30.97 5.01 -0.35
CA LYS A 187 -32.26 4.53 0.19
C LYS A 187 -32.29 4.55 1.74
N ASN A 188 -31.18 4.21 2.39
CA ASN A 188 -31.07 4.03 3.84
C ASN A 188 -30.44 5.24 4.54
N ARG A 189 -30.93 6.44 4.26
CA ARG A 189 -30.53 7.68 4.98
C ARG A 189 -31.15 7.78 6.37
N ARG A 190 -31.20 6.70 7.16
CA ARG A 190 -31.60 6.80 8.57
C ARG A 190 -30.35 7.14 9.39
N PRO A 191 -30.31 8.33 10.06
CA PRO A 191 -29.11 8.74 10.82
C PRO A 191 -28.81 7.85 12.04
N ASP A 192 -29.78 7.03 12.48
CA ASP A 192 -29.68 6.22 13.70
C ASP A 192 -29.24 4.76 13.46
N ASN A 193 -28.85 4.38 12.25
CA ASN A 193 -28.37 3.01 12.01
C ASN A 193 -27.00 2.80 12.66
N LYS A 194 -26.97 1.99 13.72
CA LYS A 194 -25.77 1.59 14.45
C LYS A 194 -24.77 0.78 13.58
N TYR A 195 -25.24 0.17 12.50
CA TYR A 195 -24.46 -0.70 11.63
C TYR A 195 -24.42 -0.15 10.20
N ARG A 196 -23.21 -0.19 9.60
CA ARG A 196 -23.02 0.11 8.19
C ARG A 196 -23.17 -1.19 7.40
N TYR A 197 -24.20 -1.27 6.59
CA TYR A 197 -24.42 -2.43 5.73
C TYR A 197 -23.54 -2.31 4.47
N GLU A 198 -22.81 -3.37 4.17
CA GLU A 198 -21.99 -3.48 2.96
C GLU A 198 -22.43 -4.69 2.17
N VAL A 199 -22.30 -4.61 0.84
CA VAL A 199 -22.61 -5.74 -0.04
C VAL A 199 -21.59 -6.86 0.20
N ASP A 200 -22.08 -8.08 0.44
CA ASP A 200 -21.19 -9.25 0.46
C ASP A 200 -20.59 -9.46 -0.92
N PHE A 201 -19.27 -9.28 -1.00
CA PHE A 201 -18.53 -9.34 -2.24
C PHE A 201 -18.52 -10.74 -2.87
N SER A 202 -18.59 -11.81 -2.06
CA SER A 202 -18.68 -13.17 -2.55
C SER A 202 -20.01 -13.41 -3.29
N THR A 203 -21.09 -12.87 -2.76
CA THR A 203 -22.41 -12.86 -3.42
C THR A 203 -22.39 -12.06 -4.72
N ALA A 204 -21.75 -10.87 -4.71
CA ALA A 204 -21.61 -10.04 -5.91
C ALA A 204 -20.85 -10.78 -7.03
N LEU A 205 -19.77 -11.50 -6.68
CA LEU A 205 -19.01 -12.32 -7.63
C LEU A 205 -19.82 -13.51 -8.17
N SER A 206 -20.61 -14.17 -7.31
CA SER A 206 -21.47 -15.27 -7.75
C SER A 206 -22.50 -14.79 -8.78
N ILE A 207 -23.18 -13.68 -8.49
CA ILE A 207 -24.16 -13.07 -9.39
C ILE A 207 -23.48 -12.60 -10.70
N ALA A 208 -22.29 -12.02 -10.61
CA ALA A 208 -21.52 -11.63 -11.80
C ALA A 208 -21.19 -12.85 -12.68
N ARG A 209 -20.78 -13.96 -12.08
CA ARG A 209 -20.49 -15.21 -12.79
C ARG A 209 -21.72 -15.79 -13.45
N ASP A 210 -22.83 -15.84 -12.73
CA ASP A 210 -24.10 -16.35 -13.26
C ASP A 210 -24.60 -15.52 -14.44
N TYR A 211 -24.43 -14.20 -14.39
CA TYR A 211 -24.76 -13.30 -15.49
C TYR A 211 -23.95 -13.59 -16.76
N PHE A 212 -22.65 -13.86 -16.65
CA PHE A 212 -21.84 -14.21 -17.82
C PHE A 212 -22.13 -15.61 -18.35
N LEU A 213 -22.50 -16.56 -17.49
CA LEU A 213 -22.82 -17.93 -17.89
C LEU A 213 -24.23 -18.07 -18.46
N ARG A 214 -25.16 -17.31 -17.97
CA ARG A 214 -26.58 -17.33 -18.33
C ARG A 214 -27.10 -15.90 -18.42
N PRO A 215 -26.75 -15.16 -19.50
CA PRO A 215 -27.29 -13.83 -19.65
C PRO A 215 -28.82 -13.89 -19.61
N PRO A 216 -29.48 -13.01 -18.84
CA PRO A 216 -30.93 -13.00 -18.76
C PRO A 216 -31.53 -12.65 -20.13
N GLU A 217 -32.63 -13.31 -20.47
CA GLU A 217 -33.38 -13.05 -21.72
C GLU A 217 -34.07 -11.67 -21.67
N ASP A 218 -34.35 -11.14 -20.46
CA ASP A 218 -34.95 -9.84 -20.22
C ASP A 218 -33.97 -8.88 -19.56
N ASP A 219 -34.25 -7.56 -19.62
CA ASP A 219 -33.51 -6.48 -18.95
C ASP A 219 -33.61 -6.58 -17.42
N ILE A 220 -33.01 -7.61 -16.85
CA ILE A 220 -32.95 -7.81 -15.42
C ILE A 220 -31.94 -6.82 -14.83
N ASN A 221 -32.43 -5.93 -13.96
CA ASN A 221 -31.57 -5.00 -13.24
C ASN A 221 -30.81 -5.72 -12.13
N ILE A 222 -29.60 -6.20 -12.45
CA ILE A 222 -28.71 -6.93 -11.56
C ILE A 222 -28.41 -6.15 -10.27
N ILE A 223 -28.36 -4.81 -10.36
CA ILE A 223 -28.13 -3.94 -9.21
C ILE A 223 -29.31 -4.06 -8.22
N LYS A 224 -30.55 -4.14 -8.71
CA LYS A 224 -31.71 -4.38 -7.84
C LYS A 224 -31.67 -5.74 -7.15
N ILE A 225 -31.12 -6.76 -7.83
CA ILE A 225 -30.94 -8.08 -7.20
C ILE A 225 -29.93 -7.97 -6.07
N LEU A 226 -28.75 -7.37 -6.32
CA LEU A 226 -27.70 -7.20 -5.32
C LEU A 226 -28.12 -6.36 -4.10
N THR A 227 -28.95 -5.32 -4.31
CA THR A 227 -29.47 -4.50 -3.20
C THR A 227 -30.39 -5.25 -2.24
N ARG A 228 -30.82 -6.48 -2.58
CA ARG A 228 -31.59 -7.36 -1.66
C ARG A 228 -30.69 -8.14 -0.70
N PHE A 229 -29.39 -8.23 -1.00
CA PHE A 229 -28.38 -8.95 -0.18
C PHE A 229 -27.49 -8.03 0.64
N VAL A 230 -27.96 -6.82 0.94
CA VAL A 230 -27.26 -5.81 1.75
C VAL A 230 -27.95 -5.60 3.08
#